data_9d7568e3488d9f90d1b9620dd19c79e4
#
_entry.id   9d7568e3488d9f90d1b9620dd19c79e4
#
_cell.length_a   1.000
_cell.length_b   1.000
_cell.length_c   1.000
_cell.angle_alpha   90.00
_cell.angle_beta   90.00
_cell.angle_gamma   90.00
#
_symmetry.space_group_name_H-M   'P 1'
#
loop_
_entity.id
_entity.type
_entity.pdbx_description
1 polymer ?
#
loop_
_entity_poly.entity_id
_entity_poly.type
_entity_poly.pdbx_seq_one_letter_code
_entity_poly.pdbx_strand_id
1 'polypeptide(L)'
;MILNRFQFVSPLALVAVSACKQSYSNSVGGAVVNGPLNSALVFLDYDFDGILDADEPSARTNQFGEYEITASQQIYDLVAIADDQTVDSSSGATFAGITLKAPSGAGVISPTSTLMKEGDLTASEVAEVLGLPDGVDPLHFNPFNVDENDAAAVAKALEVAKISKQITTAISSFASATEGAGADAADAFNTALNSVVDVVKTKAAKAKDANASAADKKLDFTAATDLDLIKTQVTTKATNLKGLD
;
A
#
# COMPACT_ATOMS: atom_id res chain seq x y z
N MET A 1 -52.91 -73.63 -7.81
CA MET A 1 -51.44 -73.41 -7.77
C MET A 1 -51.24 -71.92 -8.01
N ILE A 2 -51.12 -71.14 -6.95
CA ILE A 2 -51.14 -69.70 -6.97
C ILE A 2 -49.67 -69.23 -6.75
N LEU A 3 -49.07 -68.62 -7.80
CA LEU A 3 -47.74 -68.03 -7.66
C LEU A 3 -47.87 -66.58 -7.13
N ASN A 4 -47.34 -66.37 -5.92
CA ASN A 4 -47.25 -65.07 -5.31
C ASN A 4 -45.98 -64.38 -5.83
N ARG A 5 -46.14 -63.21 -6.49
CA ARG A 5 -45.02 -62.36 -6.90
C ARG A 5 -44.73 -61.35 -5.76
N PHE A 6 -43.61 -61.53 -5.14
CA PHE A 6 -43.06 -60.51 -4.24
C PHE A 6 -42.42 -59.37 -5.04
N GLN A 7 -42.96 -58.16 -4.93
CA GLN A 7 -42.34 -56.94 -5.43
C GLN A 7 -41.40 -56.41 -4.34
N PHE A 8 -40.10 -56.35 -4.64
CA PHE A 8 -39.13 -55.67 -3.83
C PHE A 8 -39.20 -54.17 -4.19
N VAL A 9 -39.70 -53.34 -3.27
CA VAL A 9 -39.58 -51.87 -3.33
C VAL A 9 -38.23 -51.52 -2.68
N SER A 10 -37.29 -51.08 -3.52
CA SER A 10 -35.99 -50.58 -3.04
C SER A 10 -36.16 -49.13 -2.55
N PRO A 11 -35.81 -48.78 -1.28
CA PRO A 11 -35.86 -47.39 -0.86
C PRO A 11 -34.62 -46.67 -1.46
N LEU A 12 -34.88 -45.68 -2.30
CA LEU A 12 -33.87 -44.73 -2.79
C LEU A 12 -33.46 -43.83 -1.66
N ALA A 13 -32.31 -44.09 -1.02
CA ALA A 13 -31.75 -43.21 0.00
C ALA A 13 -31.23 -41.94 -0.66
N LEU A 14 -31.93 -40.84 -0.46
CA LEU A 14 -31.49 -39.50 -0.85
C LEU A 14 -30.37 -39.05 0.08
N VAL A 15 -29.11 -39.18 -0.33
CA VAL A 15 -27.98 -38.63 0.41
C VAL A 15 -27.95 -37.12 0.16
N ALA A 16 -28.43 -36.33 1.11
CA ALA A 16 -28.25 -34.88 1.11
C ALA A 16 -26.76 -34.60 1.40
N VAL A 17 -26.00 -34.25 0.37
CA VAL A 17 -24.64 -33.72 0.52
C VAL A 17 -24.77 -32.29 1.04
N SER A 18 -24.70 -32.12 2.37
CA SER A 18 -24.52 -30.81 2.96
C SER A 18 -23.13 -30.31 2.54
N ALA A 19 -23.08 -29.44 1.56
CA ALA A 19 -21.88 -28.66 1.25
C ALA A 19 -21.60 -27.75 2.46
N CYS A 20 -20.72 -28.18 3.37
CA CYS A 20 -20.11 -27.27 4.32
C CYS A 20 -19.37 -26.21 3.50
N LYS A 21 -19.93 -24.99 3.40
CA LYS A 21 -19.15 -23.83 3.01
C LYS A 21 -18.11 -23.63 4.10
N GLN A 22 -16.89 -24.00 3.84
CA GLN A 22 -15.76 -23.72 4.72
C GLN A 22 -15.57 -22.21 4.67
N SER A 23 -15.94 -21.53 5.75
CA SER A 23 -15.69 -20.09 5.87
C SER A 23 -14.19 -19.90 6.01
N TYR A 24 -13.56 -19.18 5.07
CA TYR A 24 -12.19 -18.73 5.24
C TYR A 24 -12.19 -17.66 6.34
N SER A 25 -11.32 -17.82 7.31
CA SER A 25 -11.10 -16.82 8.36
C SER A 25 -9.61 -16.88 8.74
N ASN A 26 -8.90 -15.80 8.51
CA ASN A 26 -7.49 -15.66 8.85
C ASN A 26 -7.24 -14.28 9.44
N SER A 27 -6.42 -14.20 10.49
CA SER A 27 -5.99 -12.90 11.04
C SER A 27 -4.93 -12.29 10.13
N VAL A 28 -5.14 -11.03 9.75
CA VAL A 28 -4.23 -10.19 8.99
C VAL A 28 -3.82 -9.04 9.90
N GLY A 29 -2.55 -9.00 10.26
CA GLY A 29 -1.99 -7.95 11.11
C GLY A 29 -0.76 -7.32 10.50
N GLY A 30 -0.49 -6.09 10.90
CA GLY A 30 0.66 -5.33 10.42
C GLY A 30 0.72 -3.94 11.06
N ALA A 31 1.51 -3.06 10.44
CA ALA A 31 1.64 -1.68 10.89
C ALA A 31 1.56 -0.69 9.72
N VAL A 32 0.93 0.46 9.98
CA VAL A 32 0.91 1.61 9.05
C VAL A 32 1.96 2.61 9.50
N VAL A 33 2.93 2.86 8.62
CA VAL A 33 4.10 3.67 8.99
C VAL A 33 4.42 4.75 7.95
N ASN A 34 4.47 5.98 8.50
CA ASN A 34 5.10 7.18 7.95
C ASN A 34 5.54 8.14 9.08
N GLY A 35 5.89 7.71 10.17
CA GLY A 35 5.75 7.62 11.60
C GLY A 35 4.75 6.51 11.94
N PRO A 36 4.66 6.05 13.19
CA PRO A 36 3.58 5.18 13.60
C PRO A 36 2.26 5.94 13.51
N LEU A 37 1.39 5.55 12.57
CA LEU A 37 0.12 6.26 12.36
C LEU A 37 -0.95 5.70 13.28
N ASN A 38 -1.31 6.45 14.32
CA ASN A 38 -2.42 6.14 15.22
C ASN A 38 -3.75 6.52 14.60
N SER A 39 -4.75 5.67 14.76
CA SER A 39 -6.13 5.85 14.28
C SER A 39 -6.30 5.90 12.75
N ALA A 40 -5.30 5.48 11.96
CA ALA A 40 -5.47 5.29 10.53
C ALA A 40 -6.50 4.17 10.26
N LEU A 41 -7.40 4.37 9.31
CA LEU A 41 -8.39 3.38 8.91
C LEU A 41 -7.75 2.39 7.94
N VAL A 42 -7.63 1.13 8.33
CA VAL A 42 -7.11 0.05 7.47
C VAL A 42 -8.25 -0.88 7.07
N PHE A 43 -8.28 -1.30 5.82
CA PHE A 43 -9.24 -2.30 5.34
C PHE A 43 -8.62 -3.26 4.32
N LEU A 44 -9.29 -4.39 4.12
CA LEU A 44 -8.93 -5.38 3.12
C LEU A 44 -9.80 -5.13 1.89
N ASP A 45 -9.21 -4.51 0.89
CA ASP A 45 -9.83 -4.15 -0.39
C ASP A 45 -9.94 -5.41 -1.26
N TYR A 46 -11.16 -5.94 -1.39
CA TYR A 46 -11.43 -7.22 -2.05
C TYR A 46 -11.70 -7.08 -3.55
N ASP A 47 -12.11 -5.92 -4.00
CA ASP A 47 -12.41 -5.66 -5.42
C ASP A 47 -11.39 -4.73 -6.09
N PHE A 48 -10.37 -4.27 -5.31
CA PHE A 48 -9.21 -3.50 -5.78
C PHE A 48 -9.56 -2.08 -6.27
N ASP A 49 -10.66 -1.51 -5.80
CA ASP A 49 -11.06 -0.15 -6.18
C ASP A 49 -10.50 0.94 -5.24
N GLY A 50 -9.99 0.54 -4.06
CA GLY A 50 -9.39 1.43 -3.06
C GLY A 50 -10.40 2.19 -2.21
N ILE A 51 -11.68 1.80 -2.24
CA ILE A 51 -12.79 2.39 -1.50
C ILE A 51 -13.32 1.34 -0.51
N LEU A 52 -13.51 1.73 0.75
CA LEU A 52 -14.04 0.80 1.75
C LEU A 52 -15.51 0.49 1.49
N ASP A 53 -15.82 -0.74 1.18
CA ASP A 53 -17.16 -1.26 0.99
C ASP A 53 -17.73 -1.96 2.24
N ALA A 54 -19.06 -2.19 2.22
CA ALA A 54 -19.78 -2.74 3.37
C ALA A 54 -19.42 -4.20 3.72
N ASP A 55 -18.90 -4.97 2.78
CA ASP A 55 -18.44 -6.35 2.94
C ASP A 55 -16.93 -6.47 3.20
N GLU A 56 -16.23 -5.36 3.24
CA GLU A 56 -14.81 -5.30 3.52
C GLU A 56 -14.52 -5.09 5.00
N PRO A 57 -13.74 -5.99 5.61
CA PRO A 57 -13.40 -5.85 7.01
C PRO A 57 -12.34 -4.76 7.19
N SER A 58 -12.52 -3.96 8.25
CA SER A 58 -11.65 -2.84 8.56
C SER A 58 -11.35 -2.73 10.05
N ALA A 59 -10.25 -2.05 10.37
CA ALA A 59 -9.87 -1.69 11.73
C ALA A 59 -9.14 -0.34 11.74
N ARG A 60 -9.09 0.32 12.91
CA ARG A 60 -8.21 1.46 13.12
C ARG A 60 -6.94 1.04 13.82
N THR A 61 -5.83 1.65 13.43
CA THR A 61 -4.54 1.41 14.03
C THR A 61 -4.45 1.95 15.47
N ASN A 62 -3.60 1.31 16.28
CA ASN A 62 -3.26 1.76 17.62
C ASN A 62 -2.14 2.83 17.59
N GLN A 63 -1.70 3.28 18.78
CA GLN A 63 -0.64 4.28 18.92
C GLN A 63 0.73 3.88 18.34
N PHE A 64 0.96 2.60 18.06
CA PHE A 64 2.16 2.07 17.42
C PHE A 64 1.98 1.89 15.90
N GLY A 65 0.82 2.30 15.37
CA GLY A 65 0.44 2.09 13.98
C GLY A 65 -0.04 0.68 13.66
N GLU A 66 -0.18 -0.19 14.65
CA GLU A 66 -0.54 -1.60 14.45
C GLU A 66 -2.04 -1.79 14.27
N TYR A 67 -2.39 -2.77 13.45
CA TYR A 67 -3.78 -3.20 13.21
C TYR A 67 -3.88 -4.73 13.17
N GLU A 68 -5.09 -5.22 13.40
CA GLU A 68 -5.46 -6.62 13.22
C GLU A 68 -6.88 -6.70 12.63
N ILE A 69 -7.04 -7.44 11.53
CA ILE A 69 -8.29 -7.59 10.78
C ILE A 69 -8.52 -9.06 10.50
N THR A 70 -9.75 -9.54 10.63
CA THR A 70 -10.10 -10.91 10.23
C THR A 70 -10.53 -10.93 8.76
N ALA A 71 -9.73 -11.56 7.91
CA ALA A 71 -10.03 -11.73 6.50
C ALA A 71 -11.10 -12.81 6.27
N SER A 72 -12.05 -12.54 5.40
CA SER A 72 -13.06 -13.49 4.89
C SER A 72 -12.71 -14.02 3.50
N GLN A 73 -11.74 -13.42 2.81
CA GLN A 73 -11.24 -13.80 1.50
C GLN A 73 -9.71 -13.93 1.54
N GLN A 74 -9.14 -14.64 0.56
CA GLN A 74 -7.69 -14.88 0.48
C GLN A 74 -6.96 -13.84 -0.38
N ILE A 75 -7.69 -13.19 -1.29
CA ILE A 75 -7.15 -12.22 -2.25
C ILE A 75 -7.71 -10.85 -1.87
N TYR A 76 -6.83 -9.92 -1.59
CA TYR A 76 -7.15 -8.54 -1.20
C TYR A 76 -5.90 -7.67 -1.37
N ASP A 77 -6.11 -6.37 -1.43
CA ASP A 77 -5.07 -5.39 -1.13
C ASP A 77 -5.23 -4.85 0.29
N LEU A 78 -4.15 -4.34 0.84
CA LEU A 78 -4.16 -3.60 2.09
C LEU A 78 -4.22 -2.11 1.76
N VAL A 79 -5.26 -1.44 2.25
CA VAL A 79 -5.43 0.01 2.09
C VAL A 79 -5.53 0.67 3.45
N ALA A 80 -4.74 1.72 3.66
CA ALA A 80 -4.75 2.54 4.85
C ALA A 80 -5.06 3.99 4.50
N ILE A 81 -6.20 4.49 5.00
CA ILE A 81 -6.62 5.89 4.84
C ILE A 81 -6.23 6.66 6.10
N ALA A 82 -5.41 7.68 5.91
CA ALA A 82 -5.12 8.68 6.92
C ALA A 82 -6.17 9.81 6.80
N ASP A 83 -7.12 9.82 7.73
CA ASP A 83 -8.18 10.82 7.83
C ASP A 83 -7.89 11.84 8.95
N ASP A 84 -8.84 12.74 9.24
CA ASP A 84 -8.71 13.79 10.25
C ASP A 84 -8.48 13.25 11.70
N GLN A 85 -8.74 11.97 11.94
CA GLN A 85 -8.48 11.30 13.23
C GLN A 85 -7.07 10.72 13.31
N THR A 86 -6.36 10.65 12.16
CA THR A 86 -5.04 10.03 12.10
C THR A 86 -3.97 10.97 12.62
N VAL A 87 -3.16 10.46 13.55
CA VAL A 87 -2.05 11.19 14.17
C VAL A 87 -0.75 10.41 13.98
N ASP A 88 0.28 11.07 13.53
CA ASP A 88 1.65 10.55 13.59
C ASP A 88 2.13 10.59 15.05
N SER A 89 2.18 9.42 15.69
CA SER A 89 2.54 9.30 17.12
C SER A 89 3.96 9.78 17.43
N SER A 90 4.86 9.82 16.44
CA SER A 90 6.23 10.30 16.64
C SER A 90 6.34 11.82 16.72
N SER A 91 5.46 12.54 16.04
CA SER A 91 5.46 14.01 15.99
C SER A 91 4.27 14.64 16.74
N GLY A 92 3.21 13.88 17.00
CA GLY A 92 1.94 14.38 17.53
C GLY A 92 1.12 15.18 16.52
N ALA A 93 1.55 15.25 15.26
CA ALA A 93 0.86 16.02 14.24
C ALA A 93 -0.28 15.20 13.58
N THR A 94 -1.38 15.87 13.24
CA THR A 94 -2.42 15.28 12.40
C THR A 94 -1.84 14.94 11.03
N PHE A 95 -2.17 13.75 10.54
CA PHE A 95 -1.69 13.24 9.27
C PHE A 95 -2.90 12.79 8.44
N ALA A 96 -3.47 13.70 7.66
CA ALA A 96 -4.69 13.46 6.91
C ALA A 96 -4.51 13.64 5.40
N GLY A 97 -5.47 13.10 4.62
CA GLY A 97 -5.53 13.28 3.17
C GLY A 97 -4.57 12.38 2.38
N ILE A 98 -4.07 11.30 3.00
CA ILE A 98 -3.14 10.37 2.35
C ILE A 98 -3.69 8.96 2.41
N THR A 99 -3.67 8.26 1.29
CA THR A 99 -3.95 6.83 1.19
C THR A 99 -2.66 6.08 0.92
N LEU A 100 -2.37 5.09 1.76
CA LEU A 100 -1.25 4.19 1.62
C LEU A 100 -1.75 2.80 1.26
N LYS A 101 -0.99 2.07 0.45
CA LYS A 101 -1.37 0.73 -0.01
C LYS A 101 -0.21 -0.28 0.11
N ALA A 102 -0.58 -1.54 0.23
CA ALA A 102 0.36 -2.64 0.15
C ALA A 102 -0.32 -3.89 -0.45
N PRO A 103 0.42 -4.80 -1.08
CA PRO A 103 -0.14 -6.07 -1.52
C PRO A 103 -0.49 -6.97 -0.32
N SER A 104 -1.36 -7.96 -0.53
CA SER A 104 -1.65 -9.00 0.46
C SER A 104 -0.37 -9.67 0.96
N GLY A 105 -0.34 -9.97 2.26
CA GLY A 105 0.83 -10.57 2.91
C GLY A 105 1.89 -9.58 3.38
N ALA A 106 1.77 -8.29 3.07
CA ALA A 106 2.65 -7.28 3.64
C ALA A 106 2.40 -7.12 5.14
N GLY A 107 3.47 -7.02 5.92
CA GLY A 107 3.45 -6.68 7.34
C GLY A 107 3.52 -5.17 7.59
N VAL A 108 3.84 -4.38 6.55
CA VAL A 108 3.98 -2.93 6.66
C VAL A 108 3.28 -2.24 5.49
N ILE A 109 2.38 -1.31 5.81
CA ILE A 109 1.77 -0.37 4.86
C ILE A 109 2.51 0.95 5.01
N SER A 110 3.15 1.43 3.95
CA SER A 110 4.05 2.59 3.97
C SER A 110 4.08 3.32 2.63
N PRO A 111 4.68 4.50 2.54
CA PRO A 111 4.92 5.14 1.24
C PRO A 111 5.71 4.26 0.26
N THR A 112 6.67 3.48 0.74
CA THR A 112 7.45 2.56 -0.11
C THR A 112 6.62 1.38 -0.62
N SER A 113 5.79 0.75 0.25
CA SER A 113 4.87 -0.30 -0.19
C SER A 113 3.81 0.22 -1.16
N THR A 114 3.39 1.49 -0.99
CA THR A 114 2.46 2.15 -1.90
C THR A 114 3.06 2.31 -3.30
N LEU A 115 4.32 2.74 -3.41
CA LEU A 115 5.00 2.82 -4.70
C LEU A 115 5.16 1.45 -5.36
N MET A 116 5.40 0.40 -4.57
CA MET A 116 5.42 -0.98 -5.07
C MET A 116 4.07 -1.38 -5.66
N LYS A 117 3.00 -1.19 -4.88
CA LYS A 117 1.65 -1.63 -5.25
C LYS A 117 1.15 -0.87 -6.48
N GLU A 118 1.22 0.46 -6.46
CA GLU A 118 0.75 1.31 -7.55
C GLU A 118 1.61 1.19 -8.82
N GLY A 119 2.91 0.86 -8.65
CA GLY A 119 3.85 0.69 -9.75
C GLY A 119 3.88 -0.71 -10.34
N ASP A 120 3.26 -1.70 -9.72
CA ASP A 120 3.47 -3.13 -10.03
C ASP A 120 4.97 -3.48 -10.04
N LEU A 121 5.68 -3.02 -8.99
CA LEU A 121 7.12 -3.15 -8.83
C LEU A 121 7.46 -4.18 -7.75
N THR A 122 8.56 -4.87 -7.95
CA THR A 122 9.10 -5.78 -6.94
C THR A 122 9.78 -5.01 -5.79
N ALA A 123 9.89 -5.65 -4.62
CA ALA A 123 10.61 -5.10 -3.47
C ALA A 123 12.06 -4.71 -3.84
N SER A 124 12.73 -5.52 -4.65
CA SER A 124 14.10 -5.26 -5.10
C SER A 124 14.19 -4.02 -6.00
N GLU A 125 13.28 -3.85 -6.94
CA GLU A 125 13.24 -2.68 -7.81
C GLU A 125 13.03 -1.39 -7.03
N VAL A 126 12.09 -1.39 -6.09
CA VAL A 126 11.83 -0.22 -5.24
C VAL A 126 13.02 0.05 -4.32
N ALA A 127 13.60 -0.98 -3.70
CA ALA A 127 14.77 -0.84 -2.84
C ALA A 127 15.97 -0.26 -3.61
N GLU A 128 16.24 -0.71 -4.83
CA GLU A 128 17.33 -0.22 -5.67
C GLU A 128 17.11 1.24 -6.09
N VAL A 129 15.91 1.57 -6.58
CA VAL A 129 15.57 2.93 -7.05
C VAL A 129 15.60 3.94 -5.90
N LEU A 130 15.04 3.60 -4.75
CA LEU A 130 15.01 4.49 -3.58
C LEU A 130 16.31 4.48 -2.78
N GLY A 131 17.24 3.56 -3.08
CA GLY A 131 18.47 3.41 -2.33
C GLY A 131 18.24 2.96 -0.90
N LEU A 132 17.27 2.05 -0.66
CA LEU A 132 17.05 1.50 0.67
C LEU A 132 18.30 0.75 1.15
N PRO A 133 18.60 0.73 2.47
CA PRO A 133 19.72 0.00 3.01
C PRO A 133 19.65 -1.50 2.72
N ASP A 134 20.81 -2.14 2.59
CA ASP A 134 20.91 -3.57 2.30
C ASP A 134 20.12 -4.42 3.31
N GLY A 135 19.34 -5.37 2.79
CA GLY A 135 18.52 -6.29 3.58
C GLY A 135 17.23 -5.68 4.13
N VAL A 136 16.84 -4.48 3.70
CA VAL A 136 15.51 -3.92 3.96
C VAL A 136 14.51 -4.48 2.95
N ASP A 137 13.49 -5.15 3.47
CA ASP A 137 12.29 -5.51 2.70
C ASP A 137 11.22 -4.43 2.95
N PRO A 138 10.83 -3.64 1.93
CA PRO A 138 9.84 -2.57 2.10
C PRO A 138 8.44 -3.05 2.50
N LEU A 139 8.15 -4.35 2.39
CA LEU A 139 6.87 -4.94 2.82
C LEU A 139 6.86 -5.43 4.26
N HIS A 140 8.03 -5.58 4.90
CA HIS A 140 8.14 -6.18 6.24
C HIS A 140 8.98 -5.37 7.22
N PHE A 141 9.79 -4.44 6.74
CA PHE A 141 10.65 -3.65 7.61
C PHE A 141 9.90 -2.47 8.23
N ASN A 142 9.64 -2.55 9.55
CA ASN A 142 9.10 -1.43 10.31
C ASN A 142 10.24 -0.65 10.98
N PRO A 143 10.54 0.60 10.52
CA PRO A 143 11.63 1.39 11.08
C PRO A 143 11.37 1.91 12.52
N PHE A 144 10.15 1.77 13.02
CA PHE A 144 9.77 2.16 14.39
C PHE A 144 9.69 0.97 15.35
N ASN A 145 10.06 -0.22 14.89
CA ASN A 145 10.11 -1.44 15.69
C ASN A 145 11.46 -2.15 15.48
N VAL A 146 12.54 -1.53 15.95
CA VAL A 146 13.91 -2.08 15.91
C VAL A 146 14.50 -2.11 17.31
N ASP A 147 15.49 -2.95 17.55
CA ASP A 147 16.23 -2.94 18.82
C ASP A 147 17.04 -1.63 18.93
N GLU A 148 16.67 -0.79 19.88
CA GLU A 148 17.34 0.49 20.15
C GLU A 148 18.81 0.34 20.62
N ASN A 149 19.19 -0.84 21.10
CA ASN A 149 20.57 -1.15 21.50
C ASN A 149 21.45 -1.60 20.31
N ASP A 150 20.85 -1.91 19.16
CA ASP A 150 21.58 -2.20 17.93
C ASP A 150 21.75 -0.92 17.10
N ALA A 151 22.90 -0.29 17.22
CA ALA A 151 23.21 0.95 16.50
C ALA A 151 23.12 0.80 14.96
N ALA A 152 23.38 -0.38 14.41
CA ALA A 152 23.27 -0.62 12.97
C ALA A 152 21.79 -0.72 12.55
N ALA A 153 20.94 -1.38 13.36
CA ALA A 153 19.51 -1.44 13.14
C ALA A 153 18.88 -0.04 13.23
N VAL A 154 19.26 0.74 14.23
CA VAL A 154 18.78 2.13 14.41
C VAL A 154 19.19 3.02 13.23
N ALA A 155 20.46 2.94 12.76
CA ALA A 155 20.91 3.71 11.61
C ALA A 155 20.12 3.35 10.33
N LYS A 156 19.89 2.06 10.10
CA LYS A 156 19.08 1.54 8.98
C LYS A 156 17.62 2.03 9.06
N ALA A 157 17.03 1.96 10.26
CA ALA A 157 15.66 2.43 10.52
C ALA A 157 15.49 3.93 10.23
N LEU A 158 16.47 4.75 10.68
CA LEU A 158 16.47 6.19 10.43
C LEU A 158 16.51 6.51 8.93
N GLU A 159 17.32 5.77 8.15
CA GLU A 159 17.42 5.98 6.71
C GLU A 159 16.12 5.61 5.99
N VAL A 160 15.51 4.48 6.35
CA VAL A 160 14.19 4.08 5.80
C VAL A 160 13.10 5.09 6.15
N ALA A 161 13.04 5.54 7.41
CA ALA A 161 12.07 6.54 7.84
C ALA A 161 12.26 7.88 7.11
N LYS A 162 13.51 8.31 6.88
CA LYS A 162 13.83 9.50 6.08
C LYS A 162 13.33 9.38 4.66
N ILE A 163 13.58 8.26 3.97
CA ILE A 163 13.11 8.02 2.60
C ILE A 163 11.58 8.05 2.55
N SER A 164 10.89 7.39 3.48
CA SER A 164 9.42 7.41 3.56
C SER A 164 8.87 8.83 3.70
N LYS A 165 9.49 9.66 4.57
CA LYS A 165 9.11 11.07 4.72
C LYS A 165 9.35 11.90 3.45
N GLN A 166 10.45 11.65 2.73
CA GLN A 166 10.76 12.33 1.47
C GLN A 166 9.71 12.01 0.40
N ILE A 167 9.32 10.74 0.26
CA ILE A 167 8.26 10.30 -0.66
C ILE A 167 6.96 11.05 -0.35
N THR A 168 6.51 10.99 0.90
CA THR A 168 5.26 11.63 1.32
C THR A 168 5.30 13.14 1.13
N THR A 169 6.41 13.78 1.48
CA THR A 169 6.59 15.23 1.31
C THR A 169 6.52 15.62 -0.15
N ALA A 170 7.16 14.86 -1.05
CA ALA A 170 7.09 15.12 -2.48
C ALA A 170 5.66 14.98 -3.01
N ILE A 171 4.98 13.87 -2.70
CA ILE A 171 3.58 13.64 -3.12
C ILE A 171 2.68 14.77 -2.61
N SER A 172 2.73 15.09 -1.31
CA SER A 172 1.87 16.14 -0.72
C SER A 172 2.16 17.53 -1.30
N SER A 173 3.44 17.84 -1.57
CA SER A 173 3.82 19.14 -2.15
C SER A 173 3.29 19.31 -3.57
N PHE A 174 3.39 18.26 -4.40
CA PHE A 174 2.84 18.29 -5.75
C PHE A 174 1.32 18.23 -5.77
N ALA A 175 0.69 17.48 -4.85
CA ALA A 175 -0.75 17.47 -4.68
C ALA A 175 -1.27 18.87 -4.34
N SER A 176 -0.70 19.52 -3.32
CA SER A 176 -1.10 20.89 -2.93
C SER A 176 -0.89 21.91 -4.05
N ALA A 177 0.16 21.77 -4.87
CA ALA A 177 0.37 22.61 -6.04
C ALA A 177 -0.73 22.39 -7.10
N THR A 178 -1.17 21.14 -7.29
CA THR A 178 -2.22 20.77 -8.25
C THR A 178 -3.61 21.24 -7.74
N GLU A 179 -3.89 21.12 -6.44
CA GLU A 179 -5.09 21.70 -5.80
C GLU A 179 -5.12 23.22 -5.95
N GLY A 180 -3.98 23.90 -5.71
CA GLY A 180 -3.85 25.33 -5.89
C GLY A 180 -4.08 25.80 -7.34
N ALA A 181 -3.92 24.90 -8.32
CA ALA A 181 -4.25 25.12 -9.72
C ALA A 181 -5.72 24.78 -10.07
N GLY A 182 -6.53 24.29 -9.12
CA GLY A 182 -7.97 24.09 -9.27
C GLY A 182 -8.46 22.64 -9.33
N ALA A 183 -7.58 21.65 -9.15
CA ALA A 183 -8.00 20.25 -9.02
C ALA A 183 -8.67 19.99 -7.67
N ASP A 184 -9.56 18.99 -7.59
CA ASP A 184 -10.00 18.51 -6.27
C ASP A 184 -8.89 17.70 -5.55
N ALA A 185 -9.02 17.57 -4.22
CA ALA A 185 -7.96 17.00 -3.39
C ALA A 185 -7.62 15.53 -3.75
N ALA A 186 -8.63 14.73 -4.10
CA ALA A 186 -8.43 13.32 -4.45
C ALA A 186 -7.70 13.19 -5.79
N ASP A 187 -8.13 13.95 -6.80
CA ASP A 187 -7.48 13.96 -8.13
C ASP A 187 -6.06 14.54 -8.04
N ALA A 188 -5.84 15.56 -7.22
CA ALA A 188 -4.53 16.15 -7.00
C ALA A 188 -3.56 15.14 -6.33
N PHE A 189 -4.01 14.44 -5.29
CA PHE A 189 -3.21 13.40 -4.63
C PHE A 189 -2.87 12.25 -5.58
N ASN A 190 -3.87 11.72 -6.29
CA ASN A 190 -3.67 10.63 -7.24
C ASN A 190 -2.74 11.04 -8.39
N THR A 191 -2.85 12.27 -8.89
CA THR A 191 -1.96 12.81 -9.93
C THR A 191 -0.52 12.88 -9.44
N ALA A 192 -0.29 13.39 -8.23
CA ALA A 192 1.04 13.46 -7.62
C ALA A 192 1.63 12.06 -7.37
N LEU A 193 0.86 11.15 -6.76
CA LEU A 193 1.27 9.77 -6.49
C LEU A 193 1.65 9.05 -7.79
N ASN A 194 0.76 9.05 -8.79
CA ASN A 194 1.01 8.40 -10.07
C ASN A 194 2.19 9.01 -10.83
N SER A 195 2.50 10.28 -10.61
CA SER A 195 3.67 10.93 -11.20
C SER A 195 4.97 10.45 -10.57
N VAL A 196 4.99 10.29 -9.25
CA VAL A 196 6.14 9.68 -8.54
C VAL A 196 6.31 8.22 -8.97
N VAL A 197 5.22 7.46 -9.03
CA VAL A 197 5.23 6.05 -9.50
C VAL A 197 5.85 5.93 -10.90
N ASP A 198 5.46 6.78 -11.85
CA ASP A 198 5.99 6.73 -13.21
C ASP A 198 7.50 7.04 -13.28
N VAL A 199 7.98 7.97 -12.45
CA VAL A 199 9.41 8.24 -12.34
C VAL A 199 10.15 7.03 -11.72
N VAL A 200 9.60 6.42 -10.67
CA VAL A 200 10.17 5.20 -10.07
C VAL A 200 10.22 4.07 -11.08
N LYS A 201 9.15 3.83 -11.85
CA LYS A 201 9.13 2.81 -12.93
C LYS A 201 10.19 3.09 -14.01
N THR A 202 10.33 4.34 -14.39
CA THR A 202 11.32 4.75 -15.38
C THR A 202 12.74 4.45 -14.89
N LYS A 203 13.04 4.79 -13.63
CA LYS A 203 14.34 4.53 -13.01
C LYS A 203 14.58 3.02 -12.78
N ALA A 204 13.55 2.26 -12.40
CA ALA A 204 13.64 0.80 -12.30
C ALA A 204 13.94 0.13 -13.63
N ALA A 205 13.36 0.63 -14.73
CA ALA A 205 13.72 0.16 -16.07
C ALA A 205 15.18 0.49 -16.43
N LYS A 206 15.68 1.67 -16.03
CA LYS A 206 17.08 2.07 -16.20
C LYS A 206 18.05 1.27 -15.33
N ALA A 207 17.62 0.81 -14.15
CA ALA A 207 18.43 -0.04 -13.28
C ALA A 207 18.84 -1.35 -13.97
N LYS A 208 18.04 -1.84 -14.91
CA LYS A 208 18.32 -3.04 -15.71
C LYS A 208 19.34 -2.78 -16.86
N ASP A 209 19.64 -1.53 -17.18
CA ASP A 209 20.63 -1.16 -18.19
C ASP A 209 22.01 -1.05 -17.54
N ALA A 210 22.94 -1.91 -17.97
CA ALA A 210 24.32 -1.92 -17.47
C ALA A 210 25.10 -0.60 -17.79
N ASN A 211 24.67 0.13 -18.81
CA ASN A 211 25.32 1.38 -19.24
C ASN A 211 24.72 2.64 -18.59
N ALA A 212 23.58 2.51 -17.89
CA ALA A 212 22.97 3.65 -17.22
C ALA A 212 23.80 4.09 -16.00
N SER A 213 23.89 5.40 -15.79
CA SER A 213 24.60 5.96 -14.64
C SER A 213 23.85 5.67 -13.33
N ALA A 214 24.53 5.82 -12.19
CA ALA A 214 23.89 5.67 -10.87
C ALA A 214 22.75 6.68 -10.68
N ALA A 215 22.88 7.91 -11.20
CA ALA A 215 21.87 8.93 -11.13
C ALA A 215 20.62 8.59 -12.00
N ASP A 216 20.81 7.87 -13.11
CA ASP A 216 19.68 7.40 -13.92
C ASP A 216 18.86 6.29 -13.24
N LYS A 217 19.50 5.52 -12.35
CA LYS A 217 18.92 4.34 -11.70
C LYS A 217 18.25 4.67 -10.36
N LYS A 218 18.67 5.71 -9.67
CA LYS A 218 18.18 6.08 -8.34
C LYS A 218 17.34 7.35 -8.39
N LEU A 219 16.33 7.42 -7.56
CA LEU A 219 15.51 8.60 -7.34
C LEU A 219 15.94 9.27 -6.03
N ASP A 220 16.42 10.51 -6.14
CA ASP A 220 16.77 11.35 -5.00
C ASP A 220 15.78 12.50 -4.88
N PHE A 221 14.90 12.44 -3.88
CA PHE A 221 13.91 13.47 -3.60
C PHE A 221 14.49 14.81 -3.13
N THR A 222 15.81 14.91 -2.97
CA THR A 222 16.52 16.17 -2.68
C THR A 222 17.21 16.76 -3.90
N ALA A 223 17.33 16.02 -4.98
CA ALA A 223 17.92 16.46 -6.21
C ALA A 223 16.93 17.23 -7.10
N ALA A 224 17.28 18.46 -7.49
CA ALA A 224 16.41 19.29 -8.33
C ALA A 224 16.05 18.60 -9.66
N THR A 225 17.00 17.87 -10.26
CA THR A 225 16.78 17.13 -11.50
C THR A 225 15.71 16.05 -11.36
N ASP A 226 15.65 15.33 -10.25
CA ASP A 226 14.66 14.30 -10.01
C ASP A 226 13.28 14.89 -9.66
N LEU A 227 13.26 16.00 -8.90
CA LEU A 227 12.04 16.76 -8.65
C LEU A 227 11.46 17.35 -9.92
N ASP A 228 12.30 17.82 -10.87
CA ASP A 228 11.86 18.31 -12.18
C ASP A 228 11.27 17.19 -13.06
N LEU A 229 11.77 15.94 -12.94
CA LEU A 229 11.14 14.80 -13.60
C LEU A 229 9.73 14.56 -13.06
N ILE A 230 9.55 14.54 -11.73
CA ILE A 230 8.24 14.38 -11.09
C ILE A 230 7.31 15.53 -11.51
N LYS A 231 7.77 16.79 -11.42
CA LYS A 231 7.02 17.98 -11.84
C LYS A 231 6.54 17.87 -13.29
N THR A 232 7.38 17.39 -14.19
CA THR A 232 7.03 17.20 -15.60
C THR A 232 5.90 16.18 -15.76
N GLN A 233 5.94 15.07 -15.02
CA GLN A 233 4.86 14.08 -15.01
C GLN A 233 3.57 14.68 -14.44
N VAL A 234 3.64 15.39 -13.30
CA VAL A 234 2.48 16.06 -12.69
C VAL A 234 1.84 17.05 -13.68
N THR A 235 2.63 17.92 -14.30
CA THR A 235 2.13 18.91 -15.27
C THR A 235 1.44 18.22 -16.44
N THR A 236 2.04 17.15 -16.97
CA THR A 236 1.46 16.39 -18.10
C THR A 236 0.12 15.73 -17.72
N LYS A 237 0.02 15.18 -16.52
CA LYS A 237 -1.23 14.55 -16.05
C LYS A 237 -2.28 15.58 -15.66
N ALA A 238 -1.88 16.69 -15.05
CA ALA A 238 -2.76 17.74 -14.59
C ALA A 238 -3.51 18.44 -15.75
N THR A 239 -2.95 18.48 -16.96
CA THR A 239 -3.65 19.03 -18.14
C THR A 239 -4.94 18.29 -18.50
N ASN A 240 -5.14 17.08 -17.98
CA ASN A 240 -6.34 16.27 -18.20
C ASN A 240 -7.38 16.41 -17.07
N LEU A 241 -7.07 17.17 -16.00
CA LEU A 241 -7.97 17.35 -14.88
C LEU A 241 -9.00 18.44 -15.20
N LYS A 242 -10.27 18.17 -14.85
CA LYS A 242 -11.35 19.15 -15.00
C LYS A 242 -11.10 20.33 -14.05
N GLY A 243 -11.06 21.54 -14.60
CA GLY A 243 -10.89 22.77 -13.84
C GLY A 243 -9.50 23.42 -13.95
N LEU A 244 -8.59 22.81 -14.73
CA LEU A 244 -7.27 23.37 -15.04
C LEU A 244 -7.16 23.95 -16.46
N ASP A 245 -8.30 24.21 -17.13
CA ASP A 245 -8.41 24.84 -18.46
C ASP A 245 -8.20 26.37 -18.40
#